data_decfff66bcd9b7bea943eb5559f77076
#
_entry.id   decfff66bcd9b7bea943eb5559f77076
#
_cell.length_a   1.000
_cell.length_b   1.000
_cell.length_c   1.000
_cell.angle_alpha   90.00
_cell.angle_beta   90.00
_cell.angle_gamma   90.00
#
_symmetry.space_group_name_H-M   'P 1'
#
loop_
_entity.id
_entity.type
_entity.pdbx_description
1 polymer ?
#
loop_
_entity_poly.entity_id
_entity_poly.type
_entity_poly.pdbx_seq_one_letter_code
_entity_poly.pdbx_strand_id
1 'polypeptide(L)' 'MDITLEQAEKVVAAAKAKAEALGLKMNIAVVDAGANLKAFKRMDNAWL' A
#
# COMPACT_ATOMS: atom_id res chain seq x y z
N MET A 1 18.41 4.12 -4.84
CA MET A 1 17.74 5.14 -4.01
C MET A 1 16.54 4.54 -3.34
N ASP A 2 16.38 4.79 -2.06
CA ASP A 2 15.31 4.18 -1.29
C ASP A 2 14.05 5.04 -1.33
N ILE A 3 12.88 4.41 -1.11
CA ILE A 3 11.61 5.11 -1.08
C ILE A 3 11.43 5.82 0.26
N THR A 4 10.96 7.06 0.23
CA THR A 4 10.65 7.79 1.46
C THR A 4 9.29 7.37 1.99
N LEU A 5 9.02 7.66 3.26
CA LEU A 5 7.70 7.38 3.84
C LEU A 5 6.61 8.14 3.08
N GLU A 6 6.86 9.39 2.73
CA GLU A 6 5.88 10.19 1.98
C GLU A 6 5.57 9.56 0.63
N GLN A 7 6.60 9.08 -0.08
CA GLN A 7 6.40 8.40 -1.35
C GLN A 7 5.64 7.08 -1.17
N ALA A 8 5.98 6.33 -0.11
CA ALA A 8 5.30 5.07 0.18
C ALA A 8 3.82 5.30 0.49
N GLU A 9 3.51 6.34 1.25
CA GLU A 9 2.12 6.66 1.55
C GLU A 9 1.33 7.05 0.31
N LYS A 10 1.95 7.78 -0.63
CA LYS A 10 1.30 8.12 -1.90
C LYS A 10 1.03 6.88 -2.73
N VAL A 11 1.97 5.94 -2.77
CA VAL A 11 1.79 4.68 -3.50
C VAL A 11 0.64 3.87 -2.90
N VAL A 12 0.60 3.76 -1.58
CA VAL A 12 -0.47 3.03 -0.90
C VAL A 12 -1.82 3.67 -1.18
N ALA A 13 -1.92 4.99 -1.14
CA ALA A 13 -3.16 5.69 -1.40
C ALA A 13 -3.63 5.46 -2.84
N ALA A 14 -2.72 5.51 -3.81
CA ALA A 14 -3.05 5.28 -5.21
C ALA A 14 -3.51 3.85 -5.44
N ALA A 15 -2.83 2.88 -4.81
CA ALA A 15 -3.19 1.47 -4.93
C ALA A 15 -4.58 1.21 -4.32
N LYS A 16 -4.86 1.84 -3.16
CA LYS A 16 -6.17 1.71 -2.52
C LYS A 16 -7.27 2.26 -3.41
N ALA A 17 -7.06 3.44 -4.00
CA ALA A 17 -8.04 4.05 -4.89
C ALA A 17 -8.30 3.17 -6.10
N LYS A 18 -7.25 2.58 -6.68
CA LYS A 18 -7.40 1.67 -7.82
C LYS A 18 -8.17 0.42 -7.43
N ALA A 19 -7.86 -0.14 -6.27
CA ALA A 19 -8.56 -1.33 -5.77
C ALA A 19 -10.05 -1.02 -5.57
N GLU A 20 -10.37 0.13 -5.00
CA GLU A 20 -11.77 0.53 -4.80
C GLU A 20 -12.50 0.68 -6.13
N ALA A 21 -11.83 1.26 -7.14
CA ALA A 21 -12.41 1.44 -8.45
C ALA A 21 -12.70 0.09 -9.13
N LEU A 22 -11.91 -0.93 -8.81
CA LEU A 22 -12.08 -2.28 -9.36
C LEU A 22 -12.97 -3.17 -8.50
N GLY A 23 -13.43 -2.68 -7.35
CA GLY A 23 -14.25 -3.46 -6.44
C GLY A 23 -13.47 -4.51 -5.67
N LEU A 24 -12.17 -4.32 -5.50
CA LEU A 24 -11.31 -5.28 -4.81
C LEU A 24 -11.07 -4.87 -3.37
N LYS A 25 -10.93 -5.88 -2.49
CA LYS A 25 -10.57 -5.68 -1.08
C LYS A 25 -9.16 -6.22 -0.90
N MET A 26 -8.20 -5.35 -0.64
CA MET A 26 -6.78 -5.71 -0.66
C MET A 26 -6.05 -5.26 0.59
N ASN A 27 -4.95 -5.96 0.87
CA ASN A 27 -3.92 -5.49 1.78
C ASN A 27 -2.80 -4.92 0.91
N ILE A 28 -2.29 -3.76 1.28
CA ILE A 28 -1.28 -3.06 0.50
C ILE A 28 -0.09 -2.77 1.39
N ALA A 29 1.09 -3.25 0.99
CA ALA A 29 2.31 -3.01 1.75
C ALA A 29 3.39 -2.46 0.83
N VAL A 30 4.13 -1.47 1.32
CA VAL A 30 5.29 -0.92 0.62
C VAL A 30 6.51 -1.11 1.49
N VAL A 31 7.53 -1.74 0.94
CA VAL A 31 8.78 -2.00 1.64
C VAL A 31 9.91 -1.26 0.95
N ASP A 32 10.96 -0.95 1.72
CA ASP A 32 12.14 -0.30 1.18
C ASP A 32 13.14 -1.31 0.63
N ALA A 33 14.28 -0.81 0.16
CA ALA A 33 15.31 -1.66 -0.46
C ALA A 33 15.87 -2.70 0.52
N GLY A 34 15.80 -2.43 1.82
CA GLY A 34 16.23 -3.37 2.85
C GLY A 34 15.12 -4.28 3.34
N ALA A 35 14.00 -4.33 2.63
CA ALA A 35 12.82 -5.11 2.98
C ALA A 35 12.16 -4.68 4.30
N ASN A 36 12.38 -3.42 4.69
CA ASN A 36 11.71 -2.84 5.86
C ASN A 36 10.35 -2.28 5.46
N LEU A 37 9.33 -2.55 6.25
CA LEU A 37 7.99 -2.06 5.97
C LEU A 37 7.95 -0.53 6.12
N LYS A 38 7.55 0.17 5.08
CA LYS A 38 7.42 1.63 5.08
C LYS A 38 5.98 2.08 5.26
N ALA A 39 5.05 1.39 4.63
CA ALA A 39 3.64 1.73 4.73
C ALA A 39 2.80 0.49 4.54
N PHE A 40 1.67 0.43 5.23
CA PHE A 40 0.75 -0.69 5.12
C PHE A 40 -0.68 -0.18 5.27
N LYS A 41 -1.57 -0.71 4.46
CA LYS A 41 -2.98 -0.41 4.60
C LYS A 41 -3.79 -1.67 4.32
N ARG A 42 -4.72 -1.94 5.21
CA ARG A 42 -5.65 -3.04 5.04
C ARG A 42 -7.04 -2.46 4.79
N MET A 43 -7.61 -2.79 3.65
CA MET A 43 -8.98 -2.37 3.34
C MET A 43 -9.96 -3.20 4.16
N ASP A 44 -11.12 -2.62 4.45
CA ASP A 44 -12.16 -3.34 5.17
C ASP A 44 -12.57 -4.59 4.41
N ASN A 45 -12.71 -5.70 5.13
CA ASN A 45 -13.07 -7.01 4.57
C ASN A 45 -12.02 -7.60 3.65
N ALA A 46 -10.78 -7.10 3.70
CA ALA A 46 -9.70 -7.66 2.91
C ALA A 46 -9.27 -9.01 3.46
N TRP A 47 -8.80 -9.89 2.55
CA TRP A 47 -8.20 -11.15 2.94
C TRP A 47 -6.83 -10.90 3.58
N LEU A 48 -6.38 -11.83 4.38
CA LEU A 48 -5.04 -11.75 4.97
C LEU A 48 -3.95 -12.00 3.96
#